data_b26fb1e327169e634e8056102c0f676a
#
_entry.id   b26fb1e327169e634e8056102c0f676a
#
_cell.length_a   1.000
_cell.length_b   1.000
_cell.length_c   1.000
_cell.angle_alpha   90.00
_cell.angle_beta   90.00
_cell.angle_gamma   90.00
#
_symmetry.space_group_name_H-M   'P 1'
#
loop_
_entity.id
_entity.type
_entity.pdbx_description
1 polymer ?
#
loop_
_entity_poly.entity_id
_entity_poly.type
_entity_poly.pdbx_seq_one_letter_code
_entity_poly.pdbx_strand_id
1 'polypeptide(L)'
;MTLPDPHARLRTLRESLELAARPAAEQLAALRGGAAAQLRLIHEDVAHLAPELRAAGVIDAEAFRRLGAFDRHHETLLEDERVWTDEALEQDPRWEESRSLAAAALSALGQ
;
A
#
# COMPACT_ATOMS: atom_id res chain seq x y z
N MET A 1 -22.70 20.11 -3.53
CA MET A 1 -21.96 18.85 -3.49
C MET A 1 -20.66 19.07 -2.75
N THR A 2 -20.39 18.27 -1.74
CA THR A 2 -19.17 18.40 -0.96
C THR A 2 -18.03 17.73 -1.67
N LEU A 3 -16.93 18.46 -1.90
CA LEU A 3 -15.72 17.85 -2.47
C LEU A 3 -15.10 16.91 -1.44
N PRO A 4 -14.53 15.77 -1.88
CA PRO A 4 -13.86 14.87 -0.95
C PRO A 4 -12.72 15.58 -0.22
N ASP A 5 -12.65 15.38 1.08
CA ASP A 5 -11.61 15.97 1.91
C ASP A 5 -10.26 15.31 1.61
N PRO A 6 -9.24 16.05 1.15
CA PRO A 6 -7.92 15.47 0.89
C PRO A 6 -7.29 14.82 2.12
N HIS A 7 -7.55 15.34 3.31
CA HIS A 7 -7.00 14.75 4.53
C HIS A 7 -7.66 13.41 4.87
N ALA A 8 -8.96 13.27 4.58
CA ALA A 8 -9.65 11.99 4.74
C ALA A 8 -9.10 10.95 3.75
N ARG A 9 -8.80 11.37 2.53
CA ARG A 9 -8.20 10.51 1.52
C ARG A 9 -6.78 10.10 1.89
N LEU A 10 -6.00 11.03 2.45
CA LEU A 10 -4.66 10.72 2.95
C LEU A 10 -4.74 9.67 4.06
N ARG A 11 -5.72 9.77 4.95
CA ARG A 11 -5.93 8.80 6.03
C ARG A 11 -6.23 7.42 5.47
N THR A 12 -7.10 7.34 4.46
CA THR A 12 -7.43 6.07 3.79
C THR A 12 -6.19 5.45 3.16
N LEU A 13 -5.40 6.25 2.46
CA LEU A 13 -4.16 5.79 1.84
C LEU A 13 -3.18 5.28 2.90
N ARG A 14 -3.06 6.01 4.00
CA ARG A 14 -2.16 5.64 5.09
C ARG A 14 -2.57 4.30 5.71
N GLU A 15 -3.86 4.08 5.92
CA GLU A 15 -4.37 2.80 6.45
C GLU A 15 -4.05 1.63 5.53
N SER A 16 -4.20 1.84 4.21
CA SER A 16 -3.85 0.81 3.23
C SER A 16 -2.36 0.47 3.27
N LEU A 17 -1.51 1.49 3.35
CA LEU A 17 -0.06 1.28 3.44
C LEU A 17 0.36 0.63 4.74
N GLU A 18 -0.33 0.94 5.84
CA GLU A 18 -0.06 0.31 7.13
C GLU A 18 -0.27 -1.20 7.06
N LEU A 19 -1.34 -1.64 6.38
CA LEU A 19 -1.56 -3.07 6.17
C LEU A 19 -0.42 -3.67 5.33
N ALA A 20 -0.01 -2.99 4.27
CA ALA A 20 1.07 -3.47 3.40
C ALA A 20 2.44 -3.50 4.09
N ALA A 21 2.63 -2.65 5.12
CA ALA A 21 3.89 -2.56 5.85
C ALA A 21 3.96 -3.46 7.08
N ARG A 22 2.86 -4.13 7.46
CA ARG A 22 2.83 -4.99 8.65
C ARG A 22 3.76 -6.19 8.49
N PRO A 23 4.30 -6.72 9.62
CA PRO A 23 5.04 -7.97 9.57
C PRO A 23 4.21 -9.12 8.98
N ALA A 24 4.89 -10.10 8.40
CA ALA A 24 4.22 -11.22 7.73
C ALA A 24 3.17 -11.91 8.60
N ALA A 25 3.48 -12.13 9.88
CA ALA A 25 2.55 -12.80 10.80
C ALA A 25 1.25 -12.01 10.95
N GLU A 26 1.32 -10.68 11.01
CA GLU A 26 0.14 -9.82 11.12
C GLU A 26 -0.64 -9.78 9.81
N GLN A 27 0.06 -9.79 8.67
CA GLN A 27 -0.60 -9.87 7.37
C GLN A 27 -1.35 -11.18 7.20
N LEU A 28 -0.76 -12.29 7.64
CA LEU A 28 -1.41 -13.60 7.61
C LEU A 28 -2.67 -13.62 8.48
N ALA A 29 -2.60 -13.05 9.67
CA ALA A 29 -3.76 -12.94 10.55
C ALA A 29 -4.87 -12.12 9.90
N ALA A 30 -4.52 -11.01 9.24
CA ALA A 30 -5.48 -10.16 8.54
C ALA A 30 -6.12 -10.91 7.36
N LEU A 31 -5.31 -11.66 6.60
CA LEU A 31 -5.83 -12.46 5.47
C LEU A 31 -6.83 -13.52 5.93
N ARG A 32 -6.53 -14.20 7.04
CA ARG A 32 -7.43 -15.18 7.63
C ARG A 32 -8.70 -14.54 8.15
N GLY A 33 -8.64 -13.27 8.52
CA GLY A 33 -9.80 -12.48 8.94
C GLY A 33 -10.59 -11.88 7.78
N GLY A 34 -10.25 -12.20 6.52
CA GLY A 34 -10.99 -11.74 5.35
C GLY A 34 -10.41 -10.51 4.65
N ALA A 35 -9.18 -10.11 4.98
CA ALA A 35 -8.56 -8.92 4.39
C ALA A 35 -7.83 -9.17 3.07
N ALA A 36 -7.98 -10.35 2.45
CA ALA A 36 -7.28 -10.67 1.20
C ALA A 36 -7.62 -9.66 0.10
N ALA A 37 -8.89 -9.30 -0.03
CA ALA A 37 -9.31 -8.32 -1.04
C ALA A 37 -8.68 -6.96 -0.79
N GLN A 38 -8.60 -6.53 0.48
CA GLN A 38 -7.98 -5.26 0.84
C GLN A 38 -6.51 -5.22 0.46
N LEU A 39 -5.79 -6.30 0.72
CA LEU A 39 -4.37 -6.37 0.39
C LEU A 39 -4.14 -6.33 -1.13
N ARG A 40 -5.01 -6.95 -1.91
CA ARG A 40 -4.94 -6.89 -3.37
C ARG A 40 -5.28 -5.48 -3.90
N LEU A 41 -6.25 -4.82 -3.29
CA LEU A 41 -6.76 -3.53 -3.76
C LEU A 41 -5.91 -2.32 -3.34
N ILE A 42 -4.89 -2.49 -2.52
CA ILE A 42 -4.00 -1.38 -2.13
C ILE A 42 -3.43 -0.68 -3.36
N HIS A 43 -3.10 -1.43 -4.39
CA HIS A 43 -2.64 -0.89 -5.66
C HIS A 43 -3.64 0.14 -6.25
N GLU A 44 -4.93 -0.16 -6.21
CA GLU A 44 -5.94 0.76 -6.71
C GLU A 44 -6.02 2.03 -5.88
N ASP A 45 -5.95 1.91 -4.55
CA ASP A 45 -5.95 3.06 -3.66
C ASP A 45 -4.77 3.98 -3.96
N VAL A 46 -3.58 3.43 -4.11
CA VAL A 46 -2.40 4.22 -4.44
C VAL A 46 -2.54 4.88 -5.80
N ALA A 47 -2.98 4.13 -6.81
CA ALA A 47 -3.11 4.63 -8.17
C ALA A 47 -4.12 5.78 -8.28
N HIS A 48 -5.21 5.72 -7.51
CA HIS A 48 -6.23 6.77 -7.52
C HIS A 48 -5.89 7.94 -6.61
N LEU A 49 -5.44 7.66 -5.39
CA LEU A 49 -5.29 8.70 -4.37
C LEU A 49 -4.00 9.48 -4.49
N ALA A 50 -2.90 8.84 -4.90
CA ALA A 50 -1.61 9.52 -4.94
C ALA A 50 -1.59 10.72 -5.89
N PRO A 51 -2.07 10.61 -7.15
CA PRO A 51 -2.09 11.77 -8.04
C PRO A 51 -2.98 12.90 -7.52
N GLU A 52 -4.14 12.58 -6.95
CA GLU A 52 -5.06 13.57 -6.40
C GLU A 52 -4.44 14.31 -5.22
N LEU A 53 -3.79 13.58 -4.32
CA LEU A 53 -3.15 14.18 -3.15
C LEU A 53 -1.95 15.03 -3.56
N ARG A 54 -1.22 14.60 -4.59
CA ARG A 54 -0.11 15.39 -5.13
C ARG A 54 -0.62 16.69 -5.73
N ALA A 55 -1.70 16.63 -6.52
CA ALA A 55 -2.30 17.80 -7.14
C ALA A 55 -2.87 18.78 -6.11
N ALA A 56 -3.40 18.24 -5.01
CA ALA A 56 -3.94 19.06 -3.91
C ALA A 56 -2.84 19.64 -3.01
N GLY A 57 -1.58 19.28 -3.20
CA GLY A 57 -0.47 19.75 -2.39
C GLY A 57 -0.40 19.11 -1.00
N VAL A 58 -1.14 18.02 -0.77
CA VAL A 58 -1.16 17.33 0.52
C VAL A 58 0.06 16.45 0.72
N ILE A 59 0.61 15.92 -0.39
CA ILE A 59 1.86 15.14 -0.35
C ILE A 59 2.89 15.82 -1.26
N ASP A 60 4.17 15.65 -0.91
CA ASP A 60 5.26 16.23 -1.68
C ASP A 60 5.75 15.28 -2.78
N ALA A 61 6.73 15.74 -3.57
CA ALA A 61 7.28 14.95 -4.67
C ALA A 61 7.95 13.67 -4.19
N GLU A 62 8.60 13.70 -3.03
CA GLU A 62 9.28 12.53 -2.47
C GLU A 62 8.27 11.45 -2.08
N ALA A 63 7.19 11.83 -1.38
CA ALA A 63 6.13 10.91 -1.01
C ALA A 63 5.48 10.32 -2.27
N PHE A 64 5.21 11.14 -3.27
CA PHE A 64 4.63 10.68 -4.53
C PHE A 64 5.53 9.66 -5.23
N ARG A 65 6.83 9.91 -5.26
CA ARG A 65 7.81 8.99 -5.85
C ARG A 65 7.82 7.64 -5.15
N ARG A 66 7.80 7.65 -3.82
CA ARG A 66 7.82 6.41 -3.03
C ARG A 66 6.53 5.61 -3.16
N LEU A 67 5.40 6.29 -3.24
CA LEU A 67 4.12 5.65 -3.51
C LEU A 67 4.14 4.96 -4.88
N GLY A 68 4.71 5.62 -5.89
CA GLY A 68 4.85 5.04 -7.21
C GLY A 68 5.74 3.81 -7.22
N ALA A 69 6.83 3.83 -6.45
CA ALA A 69 7.72 2.67 -6.35
C ALA A 69 7.01 1.48 -5.71
N PHE A 70 6.24 1.71 -4.64
CA PHE A 70 5.44 0.68 -4.01
C PHE A 70 4.41 0.12 -5.00
N ASP A 71 3.70 0.99 -5.69
CA ASP A 71 2.64 0.59 -6.61
C ASP A 71 3.17 -0.29 -7.75
N ARG A 72 4.28 0.11 -8.36
CA ARG A 72 4.90 -0.69 -9.44
C ARG A 72 5.31 -2.07 -8.96
N HIS A 73 5.85 -2.16 -7.75
CA HIS A 73 6.24 -3.44 -7.18
C HIS A 73 5.02 -4.30 -6.87
N HIS A 74 3.98 -3.69 -6.30
CA HIS A 74 2.75 -4.41 -5.95
C HIS A 74 2.06 -5.00 -7.19
N GLU A 75 2.12 -4.30 -8.33
CA GLU A 75 1.59 -4.83 -9.59
C GLU A 75 2.25 -6.16 -9.95
N THR A 76 3.54 -6.31 -9.70
CA THR A 76 4.22 -7.58 -10.00
C THR A 76 3.70 -8.73 -9.15
N LEU A 77 3.28 -8.44 -7.91
CA LEU A 77 2.68 -9.43 -7.04
C LEU A 77 1.29 -9.82 -7.53
N LEU A 78 0.52 -8.85 -8.05
CA LEU A 78 -0.81 -9.12 -8.58
C LEU A 78 -0.79 -9.98 -9.83
N GLU A 79 0.29 -9.93 -10.60
CA GLU A 79 0.45 -10.71 -11.83
C GLU A 79 0.85 -12.17 -11.59
N ASP A 80 1.28 -12.52 -10.38
CA ASP A 80 1.77 -13.87 -10.06
C ASP A 80 0.98 -14.47 -8.90
N GLU A 81 -0.01 -15.32 -9.25
CA GLU A 81 -0.85 -15.97 -8.24
C GLU A 81 -0.07 -16.87 -7.29
N ARG A 82 1.12 -17.32 -7.69
CA ARG A 82 1.94 -18.23 -6.85
C ARG A 82 2.45 -17.55 -5.59
N VAL A 83 2.50 -16.21 -5.56
CA VAL A 83 2.96 -15.48 -4.37
C VAL A 83 1.85 -15.24 -3.35
N TRP A 84 0.61 -15.61 -3.68
CA TRP A 84 -0.55 -15.39 -2.81
C TRP A 84 -0.85 -16.62 -1.96
N THR A 85 0.18 -17.21 -1.36
CA THR A 85 0.06 -18.31 -0.41
C THR A 85 0.64 -17.88 0.93
N ASP A 86 0.24 -18.56 2.02
CA ASP A 86 0.76 -18.28 3.35
C ASP A 86 2.30 -18.41 3.38
N GLU A 87 2.82 -19.47 2.76
CA GLU A 87 4.25 -19.70 2.71
C GLU A 87 4.99 -18.61 1.95
N ALA A 88 4.47 -18.20 0.78
CA ALA A 88 5.10 -17.15 0.00
C ALA A 88 5.08 -15.80 0.76
N LEU A 89 3.97 -15.49 1.44
CA LEU A 89 3.87 -14.27 2.21
C LEU A 89 4.94 -14.19 3.30
N GLU A 90 5.24 -15.31 3.93
CA GLU A 90 6.27 -15.39 4.97
C GLU A 90 7.69 -15.41 4.42
N GLN A 91 7.92 -16.06 3.29
CA GLN A 91 9.27 -16.43 2.84
C GLN A 91 9.71 -15.81 1.51
N ASP A 92 8.79 -15.37 0.66
CA ASP A 92 9.18 -14.83 -0.63
C ASP A 92 9.76 -13.41 -0.46
N PRO A 93 11.00 -13.18 -0.97
CA PRO A 93 11.65 -11.86 -0.86
C PRO A 93 10.83 -10.72 -1.47
N ARG A 94 9.96 -11.00 -2.43
CA ARG A 94 9.10 -9.98 -3.04
C ARG A 94 8.11 -9.40 -2.04
N TRP A 95 7.61 -10.21 -1.12
CA TRP A 95 6.74 -9.72 -0.05
C TRP A 95 7.51 -8.86 0.95
N GLU A 96 8.73 -9.27 1.28
CA GLU A 96 9.58 -8.46 2.15
C GLU A 96 9.89 -7.12 1.53
N GLU A 97 10.20 -7.09 0.23
CA GLU A 97 10.42 -5.85 -0.48
C GLU A 97 9.18 -4.97 -0.51
N SER A 98 8.00 -5.56 -0.74
CA SER A 98 6.72 -4.84 -0.70
C SER A 98 6.51 -4.16 0.66
N ARG A 99 6.76 -4.88 1.74
CA ARG A 99 6.65 -4.32 3.10
C ARG A 99 7.61 -3.15 3.32
N SER A 100 8.83 -3.27 2.84
CA SER A 100 9.84 -2.21 2.95
C SER A 100 9.45 -0.98 2.15
N LEU A 101 8.94 -1.16 0.94
CA LEU A 101 8.51 -0.04 0.10
C LEU A 101 7.29 0.66 0.69
N ALA A 102 6.37 -0.10 1.28
CA ALA A 102 5.21 0.47 1.97
C ALA A 102 5.65 1.28 3.19
N ALA A 103 6.59 0.76 3.97
CA ALA A 103 7.11 1.46 5.14
C ALA A 103 7.82 2.76 4.73
N ALA A 104 8.59 2.73 3.64
CA ALA A 104 9.26 3.92 3.13
C ALA A 104 8.24 4.97 2.67
N ALA A 105 7.16 4.55 2.02
CA ALA A 105 6.10 5.47 1.60
C ALA A 105 5.40 6.09 2.81
N LEU A 106 5.09 5.28 3.83
CA LEU A 106 4.48 5.79 5.07
C LEU A 106 5.38 6.84 5.73
N SER A 107 6.67 6.56 5.81
CA SER A 107 7.64 7.50 6.39
C SER A 107 7.65 8.83 5.62
N ALA A 108 7.59 8.77 4.30
CA ALA A 108 7.58 9.96 3.45
C ALA A 108 6.28 10.76 3.56
N LEU A 109 5.17 10.13 3.92
CA LEU A 109 3.90 10.83 4.13
C LEU A 109 3.93 11.71 5.38
N GLY A 110 4.89 11.49 6.25
CA GLY A 110 4.99 12.21 7.50
C GLY A 110 4.01 11.68 8.53
N GLN A 111 4.00 12.32 9.67
CA GLN A 111 3.18 11.88 10.79
C GLN A 111 2.21 12.95 11.22
#